data_f5bd4584f3e0ca59b7f25ccd0bd5601b
#
_entry.id   f5bd4584f3e0ca59b7f25ccd0bd5601b
#
_cell.length_a   1.000
_cell.length_b   1.000
_cell.length_c   1.000
_cell.angle_alpha   90.00
_cell.angle_beta   90.00
_cell.angle_gamma   90.00
#
_symmetry.space_group_name_H-M   'P 1'
#
loop_
_entity.id
_entity.type
_entity.pdbx_description
1 polymer ?
#
loop_
_entity_poly.entity_id
_entity_poly.type
_entity_poly.pdbx_seq_one_letter_code
_entity_poly.pdbx_strand_id
1 'polypeptide(L)'
;PERLAEVKGISERKAREIAQQVAEKAEMQNAMIFLSGYGIALNLGAKIYQQYGDNVYRILKENPYKMAEDIAGVGFRTADEIAGKIGIAVDSEFRIKSGLSYVLNQATAEGHVYLPEPVLLRRGQELLGVEPERMQKSLQDMAIDKKAVIRELPAEREGDEPLRIVYASQYYYLELSTARML
;
A
#
# COMPACT_ATOMS: atom_id res chain seq x y z
N PRO A 1 36.08 8.25 -11.92
CA PRO A 1 37.02 7.55 -11.02
C PRO A 1 38.49 7.80 -11.40
N GLU A 2 38.82 7.75 -12.70
CA GLU A 2 40.19 7.87 -13.21
C GLU A 2 40.87 9.21 -12.82
N ARG A 3 40.15 10.33 -12.97
CA ARG A 3 40.66 11.66 -12.61
C ARG A 3 40.89 11.86 -11.11
N LEU A 4 40.17 11.14 -10.25
CA LEU A 4 40.35 11.16 -8.79
C LEU A 4 41.56 10.33 -8.34
N ALA A 5 41.92 9.29 -9.10
CA ALA A 5 43.11 8.48 -8.83
C ALA A 5 44.41 9.21 -9.17
N GLU A 6 44.37 10.27 -9.99
CA GLU A 6 45.53 11.12 -10.33
C GLU A 6 45.94 12.07 -9.19
N VAL A 7 45.10 12.21 -8.16
CA VAL A 7 45.42 13.04 -6.98
C VAL A 7 46.37 12.26 -6.08
N LYS A 8 47.57 12.82 -5.83
CA LYS A 8 48.58 12.22 -4.93
C LYS A 8 47.96 11.85 -3.58
N GLY A 9 47.97 10.56 -3.22
CA GLY A 9 47.52 10.04 -1.94
C GLY A 9 46.16 9.36 -1.94
N ILE A 10 45.49 9.26 -3.08
CA ILE A 10 44.23 8.54 -3.20
C ILE A 10 44.48 7.25 -4.01
N SER A 11 44.24 6.07 -3.40
CA SER A 11 44.30 4.79 -4.10
C SER A 11 43.11 4.65 -5.04
N GLU A 12 43.28 3.85 -6.11
CA GLU A 12 42.15 3.55 -7.07
C GLU A 12 40.90 3.04 -6.33
N ARG A 13 41.07 2.22 -5.31
CA ARG A 13 39.96 1.71 -4.51
C ARG A 13 39.22 2.86 -3.81
N LYS A 14 39.97 3.78 -3.19
CA LYS A 14 39.38 4.93 -2.51
C LYS A 14 38.71 5.91 -3.49
N ALA A 15 39.29 6.10 -4.69
CA ALA A 15 38.70 6.89 -5.76
C ALA A 15 37.35 6.28 -6.24
N ARG A 16 37.25 4.95 -6.36
CA ARG A 16 36.02 4.27 -6.71
C ARG A 16 34.96 4.39 -5.62
N GLU A 17 35.34 4.21 -4.35
CA GLU A 17 34.44 4.37 -3.20
C GLU A 17 33.85 5.81 -3.16
N ILE A 18 34.69 6.83 -3.35
CA ILE A 18 34.25 8.22 -3.38
C ILE A 18 33.30 8.47 -4.59
N ALA A 19 33.64 7.98 -5.78
CA ALA A 19 32.83 8.14 -6.96
C ALA A 19 31.45 7.47 -6.79
N GLN A 20 31.40 6.30 -6.17
CA GLN A 20 30.16 5.59 -5.87
C GLN A 20 29.30 6.38 -4.88
N GLN A 21 29.89 6.87 -3.79
CA GLN A 21 29.16 7.70 -2.80
C GLN A 21 28.60 8.98 -3.41
N VAL A 22 29.34 9.63 -4.29
CA VAL A 22 28.87 10.82 -5.01
C VAL A 22 27.71 10.48 -5.95
N ALA A 23 27.80 9.36 -6.67
CA ALA A 23 26.73 8.90 -7.55
C ALA A 23 25.45 8.57 -6.78
N GLU A 24 25.55 7.80 -5.69
CA GLU A 24 24.42 7.45 -4.81
C GLU A 24 23.75 8.69 -4.21
N LYS A 25 24.55 9.68 -3.79
CA LYS A 25 24.03 10.94 -3.28
C LYS A 25 23.30 11.75 -4.34
N ALA A 26 23.80 11.77 -5.58
CA ALA A 26 23.17 12.44 -6.71
C ALA A 26 21.83 11.76 -7.06
N GLU A 27 21.77 10.45 -7.07
CA GLU A 27 20.54 9.68 -7.32
C GLU A 27 19.49 9.95 -6.25
N MET A 28 19.89 9.94 -4.99
CA MET A 28 19.00 10.30 -3.87
C MET A 28 18.48 11.74 -4.02
N GLN A 29 19.32 12.70 -4.37
CA GLN A 29 18.89 14.08 -4.57
C GLN A 29 17.89 14.22 -5.73
N ASN A 30 18.11 13.51 -6.84
CA ASN A 30 17.19 13.49 -7.97
C ASN A 30 15.83 12.88 -7.58
N ALA A 31 15.83 11.79 -6.84
CA ALA A 31 14.62 11.18 -6.31
C ALA A 31 13.87 12.14 -5.37
N MET A 32 14.59 12.84 -4.49
CA MET A 32 13.99 13.83 -3.58
C MET A 32 13.36 15.01 -4.33
N ILE A 33 14.01 15.51 -5.38
CA ILE A 33 13.46 16.55 -6.25
C ILE A 33 12.18 16.05 -6.96
N PHE A 34 12.22 14.85 -7.48
CA PHE A 34 11.05 14.21 -8.12
C PHE A 34 9.87 14.09 -7.14
N LEU A 35 10.11 13.57 -5.94
CA LEU A 35 9.09 13.40 -4.91
C LEU A 35 8.53 14.75 -4.43
N SER A 36 9.38 15.77 -4.26
CA SER A 36 8.94 17.10 -3.88
C SER A 36 8.06 17.77 -4.94
N GLY A 37 8.26 17.45 -6.21
CA GLY A 37 7.41 17.89 -7.31
C GLY A 37 5.95 17.44 -7.17
N TYR A 38 5.71 16.34 -6.48
CA TYR A 38 4.37 15.87 -6.10
C TYR A 38 3.92 16.33 -4.70
N GLY A 39 4.62 17.29 -4.11
CA GLY A 39 4.28 17.83 -2.79
C GLY A 39 4.58 16.88 -1.63
N ILE A 40 5.45 15.89 -1.83
CA ILE A 40 5.89 14.97 -0.78
C ILE A 40 6.94 15.66 0.09
N ALA A 41 6.68 15.73 1.40
CA ALA A 41 7.59 16.32 2.35
C ALA A 41 8.94 15.56 2.39
N LEU A 42 10.03 16.28 2.66
CA LEU A 42 11.38 15.73 2.67
C LEU A 42 11.54 14.48 3.56
N ASN A 43 10.95 14.50 4.75
CA ASN A 43 11.03 13.37 5.68
C ASN A 43 10.35 12.11 5.12
N LEU A 44 9.21 12.28 4.46
CA LEU A 44 8.50 11.18 3.83
C LEU A 44 9.24 10.73 2.57
N GLY A 45 9.73 11.66 1.77
CA GLY A 45 10.55 11.38 0.60
C GLY A 45 11.79 10.55 0.93
N ALA A 46 12.48 10.88 2.02
CA ALA A 46 13.62 10.11 2.51
C ALA A 46 13.24 8.66 2.87
N LYS A 47 12.12 8.46 3.55
CA LYS A 47 11.60 7.12 3.88
C LYS A 47 11.25 6.31 2.63
N ILE A 48 10.61 6.95 1.66
CA ILE A 48 10.24 6.33 0.38
C ILE A 48 11.49 5.90 -0.38
N TYR A 49 12.49 6.77 -0.47
CA TYR A 49 13.75 6.45 -1.13
C TYR A 49 14.52 5.35 -0.39
N GLN A 50 14.54 5.39 0.94
CA GLN A 50 15.17 4.35 1.75
C GLN A 50 14.55 2.98 1.52
N GLN A 51 13.23 2.93 1.33
CA GLN A 51 12.49 1.69 1.08
C GLN A 51 12.69 1.15 -0.33
N TYR A 52 12.64 2.00 -1.34
CA TYR A 52 12.57 1.58 -2.74
C TYR A 52 13.83 1.90 -3.56
N GLY A 53 14.68 2.82 -3.10
CA GLY A 53 15.84 3.26 -3.88
C GLY A 53 15.42 3.75 -5.27
N ASP A 54 16.11 3.28 -6.30
CA ASP A 54 15.83 3.65 -7.71
C ASP A 54 14.49 3.14 -8.23
N ASN A 55 13.90 2.16 -7.57
CA ASN A 55 12.56 1.65 -7.91
C ASN A 55 11.44 2.64 -7.58
N VAL A 56 11.73 3.74 -6.88
CA VAL A 56 10.73 4.74 -6.48
C VAL A 56 9.91 5.24 -7.68
N TYR A 57 10.56 5.52 -8.79
CA TYR A 57 9.88 6.01 -10.01
C TYR A 57 8.88 5.01 -10.57
N ARG A 58 9.26 3.74 -10.59
CA ARG A 58 8.40 2.66 -11.06
C ARG A 58 7.22 2.41 -10.11
N ILE A 59 7.49 2.32 -8.81
CA ILE A 59 6.46 2.10 -7.80
C ILE A 59 5.40 3.20 -7.84
N LEU A 60 5.81 4.46 -7.92
CA LEU A 60 4.88 5.57 -7.99
C LEU A 60 4.02 5.56 -9.25
N LYS A 61 4.58 5.14 -10.39
CA LYS A 61 3.83 5.07 -11.65
C LYS A 61 2.90 3.86 -11.73
N GLU A 62 3.33 2.71 -11.22
CA GLU A 62 2.58 1.45 -11.35
C GLU A 62 1.57 1.27 -10.23
N ASN A 63 2.01 1.42 -8.99
CA ASN A 63 1.17 1.21 -7.81
C ASN A 63 1.66 2.02 -6.59
N PRO A 64 1.29 3.31 -6.47
CA PRO A 64 1.68 4.12 -5.33
C PRO A 64 1.08 3.64 -4.00
N TYR A 65 -0.01 2.86 -4.02
CA TYR A 65 -0.64 2.32 -2.80
C TYR A 65 0.21 1.26 -2.10
N LYS A 66 1.19 0.70 -2.80
CA LYS A 66 2.18 -0.19 -2.20
C LYS A 66 2.94 0.48 -1.03
N MET A 67 3.10 1.79 -1.06
CA MET A 67 3.69 2.54 0.04
C MET A 67 2.94 2.40 1.37
N ALA A 68 1.63 2.24 1.33
CA ALA A 68 0.82 2.04 2.54
C ALA A 68 1.04 0.65 3.17
N GLU A 69 1.49 -0.32 2.38
CA GLU A 69 1.85 -1.66 2.88
C GLU A 69 3.30 -1.70 3.39
N ASP A 70 4.22 -1.02 2.70
CA ASP A 70 5.66 -1.19 2.88
C ASP A 70 6.29 -0.17 3.84
N ILE A 71 5.67 1.00 4.04
CA ILE A 71 6.29 2.11 4.79
C ILE A 71 5.46 2.44 6.04
N ALA A 72 6.08 2.26 7.20
CA ALA A 72 5.45 2.64 8.47
C ALA A 72 5.17 4.16 8.50
N GLY A 73 3.93 4.51 8.87
CA GLY A 73 3.46 5.89 8.92
C GLY A 73 2.88 6.41 7.60
N VAL A 74 2.90 5.62 6.53
CA VAL A 74 2.15 5.90 5.29
C VAL A 74 0.87 5.09 5.31
N GLY A 75 -0.26 5.77 5.44
CA GLY A 75 -1.58 5.16 5.34
C GLY A 75 -2.18 5.29 3.94
N PHE A 76 -3.36 4.68 3.76
CA PHE A 76 -4.12 4.77 2.51
C PHE A 76 -4.33 6.23 2.05
N ARG A 77 -4.72 7.14 2.96
CA ARG A 77 -5.01 8.54 2.60
C ARG A 77 -3.79 9.26 2.03
N THR A 78 -2.62 9.06 2.62
CA THR A 78 -1.37 9.64 2.12
C THR A 78 -1.01 9.07 0.75
N ALA A 79 -1.11 7.76 0.58
CA ALA A 79 -0.87 7.10 -0.71
C ALA A 79 -1.89 7.56 -1.77
N ASP A 80 -3.16 7.73 -1.42
CA ASP A 80 -4.22 8.18 -2.31
C ASP A 80 -4.03 9.63 -2.76
N GLU A 81 -3.59 10.50 -1.87
CA GLU A 81 -3.24 11.89 -2.20
C GLU A 81 -2.08 11.95 -3.20
N ILE A 82 -1.04 11.18 -2.96
CA ILE A 82 0.10 11.07 -3.88
C ILE A 82 -0.33 10.49 -5.23
N ALA A 83 -1.13 9.43 -5.22
CA ALA A 83 -1.67 8.80 -6.42
C ALA A 83 -2.49 9.77 -7.27
N GLY A 84 -3.33 10.60 -6.62
CA GLY A 84 -4.10 11.64 -7.29
C GLY A 84 -3.22 12.68 -7.97
N LYS A 85 -2.13 13.12 -7.34
CA LYS A 85 -1.17 14.06 -7.91
C LYS A 85 -0.39 13.47 -9.10
N ILE A 86 -0.12 12.17 -9.07
CA ILE A 86 0.54 11.44 -10.17
C ILE A 86 -0.40 11.20 -11.34
N GLY A 87 -1.72 11.23 -11.12
CA GLY A 87 -2.73 11.01 -12.16
C GLY A 87 -3.23 9.56 -12.24
N ILE A 88 -3.14 8.81 -11.15
CA ILE A 88 -3.75 7.48 -11.06
C ILE A 88 -5.28 7.62 -11.15
N ALA A 89 -5.91 6.77 -11.96
CA ALA A 89 -7.35 6.78 -12.16
C ALA A 89 -8.12 6.52 -10.85
N VAL A 90 -9.20 7.24 -10.64
CA VAL A 90 -10.05 7.16 -9.43
C VAL A 90 -10.60 5.73 -9.23
N ASP A 91 -10.83 5.01 -10.31
CA ASP A 91 -11.35 3.65 -10.35
C ASP A 91 -10.26 2.58 -10.57
N SER A 92 -8.99 2.94 -10.33
CA SER A 92 -7.87 1.99 -10.38
C SER A 92 -8.10 0.83 -9.43
N GLU A 93 -7.81 -0.39 -9.88
CA GLU A 93 -7.91 -1.60 -9.06
C GLU A 93 -7.03 -1.53 -7.81
N PHE A 94 -5.84 -0.97 -7.93
CA PHE A 94 -4.94 -0.78 -6.79
C PHE A 94 -5.54 0.17 -5.75
N ARG A 95 -6.20 1.24 -6.21
CA ARG A 95 -6.89 2.19 -5.33
C ARG A 95 -8.03 1.52 -4.59
N ILE A 96 -8.88 0.79 -5.30
CA ILE A 96 -10.05 0.12 -4.72
C ILE A 96 -9.61 -0.93 -3.71
N LYS A 97 -8.68 -1.81 -4.06
CA LYS A 97 -8.16 -2.85 -3.17
C LYS A 97 -7.53 -2.27 -1.91
N SER A 98 -6.70 -1.24 -2.06
CA SER A 98 -6.08 -0.56 -0.92
C SER A 98 -7.10 0.15 -0.03
N GLY A 99 -8.11 0.77 -0.61
CA GLY A 99 -9.20 1.42 0.12
C GLY A 99 -10.08 0.43 0.89
N LEU A 100 -10.40 -0.72 0.31
CA LEU A 100 -11.14 -1.78 1.00
C LEU A 100 -10.33 -2.37 2.16
N SER A 101 -9.03 -2.59 1.98
CA SER A 101 -8.13 -3.02 3.07
C SER A 101 -8.09 -1.98 4.19
N TYR A 102 -8.04 -0.71 3.85
CA TYR A 102 -8.09 0.38 4.83
C TYR A 102 -9.39 0.38 5.65
N VAL A 103 -10.54 0.20 5.01
CA VAL A 103 -11.84 0.11 5.70
C VAL A 103 -11.88 -1.08 6.65
N LEU A 104 -11.41 -2.24 6.22
CA LEU A 104 -11.32 -3.44 7.07
C LEU A 104 -10.40 -3.21 8.28
N ASN A 105 -9.26 -2.59 8.09
CA ASN A 105 -8.33 -2.28 9.18
C ASN A 105 -8.90 -1.25 10.16
N GLN A 106 -9.63 -0.25 9.67
CA GLN A 106 -10.35 0.70 10.53
C GLN A 106 -11.42 0.00 11.37
N ALA A 107 -12.20 -0.88 10.76
CA ALA A 107 -13.22 -1.66 11.48
C ALA A 107 -12.60 -2.52 12.58
N THR A 108 -11.42 -3.08 12.34
CA THR A 108 -10.68 -3.82 13.37
C THR A 108 -10.24 -2.92 14.52
N ALA A 109 -9.76 -1.71 14.24
CA ALA A 109 -9.42 -0.73 15.27
C ALA A 109 -10.65 -0.30 16.10
N GLU A 110 -11.85 -0.35 15.50
CA GLU A 110 -13.14 -0.12 16.17
C GLU A 110 -13.63 -1.35 16.98
N GLY A 111 -12.91 -2.47 16.93
CA GLY A 111 -13.24 -3.71 17.65
C GLY A 111 -14.00 -4.76 16.82
N HIS A 112 -14.14 -4.55 15.51
CA HIS A 112 -14.79 -5.50 14.61
C HIS A 112 -13.78 -6.44 13.96
N VAL A 113 -13.94 -7.74 14.13
CA VAL A 113 -13.06 -8.75 13.50
C VAL A 113 -13.37 -8.90 12.00
N TYR A 114 -14.62 -8.72 11.62
CA TYR A 114 -15.11 -8.76 10.24
C TYR A 114 -16.13 -7.65 9.99
N LEU A 115 -16.43 -7.41 8.72
CA LEU A 115 -17.57 -6.59 8.31
C LEU A 115 -18.51 -7.41 7.41
N PRO A 116 -19.84 -7.23 7.57
CA PRO A 116 -20.77 -7.64 6.53
C PRO A 116 -20.43 -6.98 5.20
N GLU A 117 -20.50 -7.74 4.11
CA GLU A 117 -20.15 -7.21 2.77
C GLU A 117 -20.92 -5.92 2.42
N PRO A 118 -22.24 -5.81 2.65
CA PRO A 118 -22.95 -4.56 2.38
C PRO A 118 -22.42 -3.35 3.16
N VAL A 119 -21.97 -3.56 4.39
CA VAL A 119 -21.37 -2.50 5.22
C VAL A 119 -20.01 -2.11 4.69
N LEU A 120 -19.19 -3.09 4.28
CA LEU A 120 -17.88 -2.84 3.67
C LEU A 120 -18.04 -2.03 2.37
N LEU A 121 -18.95 -2.43 1.50
CA LEU A 121 -19.19 -1.73 0.23
C LEU A 121 -19.71 -0.31 0.45
N ARG A 122 -20.59 -0.09 1.42
CA ARG A 122 -21.06 1.25 1.75
C ARG A 122 -19.94 2.15 2.25
N ARG A 123 -19.15 1.68 3.23
CA ARG A 123 -17.99 2.42 3.75
C ARG A 123 -16.94 2.65 2.66
N GLY A 124 -16.74 1.67 1.79
CA GLY A 124 -15.86 1.76 0.63
C GLY A 124 -16.34 2.82 -0.37
N GLN A 125 -17.63 2.88 -0.65
CA GLN A 125 -18.21 3.89 -1.54
C GLN A 125 -18.07 5.30 -0.96
N GLU A 126 -18.29 5.48 0.33
CA GLU A 126 -18.09 6.76 1.03
C GLU A 126 -16.62 7.22 0.95
N LEU A 127 -15.68 6.29 1.04
CA LEU A 127 -14.24 6.58 0.99
C LEU A 127 -13.74 6.84 -0.44
N LEU A 128 -14.15 6.01 -1.39
CA LEU A 128 -13.56 5.94 -2.72
C LEU A 128 -14.37 6.65 -3.80
N GLY A 129 -15.68 6.82 -3.58
CA GLY A 129 -16.59 7.37 -4.59
C GLY A 129 -16.74 6.48 -5.84
N VAL A 130 -16.60 5.17 -5.68
CA VAL A 130 -16.63 4.17 -6.76
C VAL A 130 -17.88 3.32 -6.64
N GLU A 131 -18.42 2.88 -7.79
CA GLU A 131 -19.63 2.03 -7.85
C GLU A 131 -19.42 0.69 -7.13
N PRO A 132 -20.45 0.18 -6.42
CA PRO A 132 -20.38 -1.06 -5.65
C PRO A 132 -19.95 -2.29 -6.47
N GLU A 133 -20.36 -2.38 -7.73
CA GLU A 133 -20.04 -3.51 -8.61
C GLU A 133 -18.53 -3.63 -8.86
N ARG A 134 -17.83 -2.50 -8.99
CA ARG A 134 -16.37 -2.49 -9.14
C ARG A 134 -15.67 -2.92 -7.86
N MET A 135 -16.19 -2.49 -6.72
CA MET A 135 -15.68 -2.90 -5.42
C MET A 135 -15.90 -4.40 -5.17
N GLN A 136 -17.06 -4.95 -5.56
CA GLN A 136 -17.33 -6.39 -5.44
C GLN A 136 -16.34 -7.21 -6.26
N LYS A 137 -16.04 -6.80 -7.50
CA LYS A 137 -15.03 -7.45 -8.34
C LYS A 137 -13.66 -7.42 -7.68
N SER A 138 -13.23 -6.24 -7.21
CA SER A 138 -11.94 -6.09 -6.52
C SER A 138 -11.88 -6.91 -5.23
N LEU A 139 -12.98 -7.03 -4.50
CA LEU A 139 -13.08 -7.85 -3.30
C LEU A 139 -12.90 -9.34 -3.60
N GLN A 140 -13.48 -9.84 -4.70
CA GLN A 140 -13.27 -11.20 -5.16
C GLN A 140 -11.81 -11.45 -5.53
N ASP A 141 -11.17 -10.52 -6.23
CA ASP A 141 -9.74 -10.60 -6.56
C ASP A 141 -8.87 -10.61 -5.28
N MET A 142 -9.22 -9.81 -4.28
CA MET A 142 -8.55 -9.82 -2.98
C MET A 142 -8.68 -11.17 -2.26
N ALA A 143 -9.82 -11.83 -2.38
CA ALA A 143 -10.03 -13.17 -1.82
C ALA A 143 -9.17 -14.22 -2.54
N ILE A 144 -9.04 -14.15 -3.86
CA ILE A 144 -8.16 -15.00 -4.67
C ILE A 144 -6.70 -14.78 -4.28
N ASP A 145 -6.29 -13.53 -4.12
CA ASP A 145 -4.93 -13.12 -3.72
C ASP A 145 -4.64 -13.39 -2.23
N LYS A 146 -5.59 -13.93 -1.49
CA LYS A 146 -5.50 -14.19 -0.04
C LYS A 146 -5.26 -12.93 0.82
N LYS A 147 -5.65 -11.78 0.33
CA LYS A 147 -5.63 -10.50 1.08
C LYS A 147 -6.89 -10.25 1.89
N ALA A 148 -7.97 -10.92 1.55
CA ALA A 148 -9.22 -10.94 2.29
C ALA A 148 -9.79 -12.36 2.34
N VAL A 149 -10.64 -12.64 3.31
CA VAL A 149 -11.37 -13.89 3.41
C VAL A 149 -12.87 -13.58 3.45
N ILE A 150 -13.61 -14.19 2.54
CA ILE A 150 -15.07 -14.07 2.45
C ILE A 150 -15.69 -15.35 2.98
N ARG A 151 -16.64 -15.23 3.91
CA ARG A 151 -17.43 -16.33 4.46
C ARG A 151 -18.91 -16.02 4.36
N GLU A 152 -19.71 -17.06 4.26
CA GLU A 152 -21.16 -16.97 4.30
C GLU A 152 -21.65 -17.47 5.66
N LEU A 153 -22.41 -16.64 6.36
CA LEU A 153 -23.16 -17.05 7.54
C LEU A 153 -24.54 -17.53 7.07
N PRO A 154 -25.02 -18.64 7.62
CA PRO A 154 -26.36 -19.14 7.28
C PRO A 154 -27.42 -18.09 7.62
N ALA A 155 -28.48 -18.05 6.84
CA ALA A 155 -29.63 -17.20 7.11
C ALA A 155 -30.23 -17.50 8.48
N GLU A 156 -30.58 -16.45 9.23
CA GLU A 156 -31.22 -16.61 10.55
C GLU A 156 -32.67 -17.08 10.46
N ARG A 157 -33.31 -16.83 9.32
CA ARG A 157 -34.70 -17.22 9.06
C ARG A 157 -34.84 -17.93 7.72
N GLU A 158 -35.81 -18.84 7.66
CA GLU A 158 -36.15 -19.54 6.44
C GLU A 158 -36.66 -18.53 5.38
N GLY A 159 -35.95 -18.44 4.25
CA GLY A 159 -36.24 -17.49 3.16
C GLY A 159 -35.34 -16.26 3.11
N ASP A 160 -34.49 -16.01 4.09
CA ASP A 160 -33.47 -14.97 4.03
C ASP A 160 -32.25 -15.45 3.23
N GLU A 161 -31.54 -14.51 2.60
CA GLU A 161 -30.27 -14.81 1.95
C GLU A 161 -29.16 -14.96 2.99
N PRO A 162 -28.16 -15.85 2.76
CA PRO A 162 -27.00 -15.96 3.62
C PRO A 162 -26.21 -14.65 3.63
N LEU A 163 -25.75 -14.26 4.82
CA LEU A 163 -24.96 -13.03 5.00
C LEU A 163 -23.50 -13.30 4.66
N ARG A 164 -22.98 -12.58 3.67
CA ARG A 164 -21.54 -12.60 3.39
C ARG A 164 -20.81 -11.66 4.31
N ILE A 165 -19.76 -12.17 4.94
CA ILE A 165 -18.87 -11.43 5.83
C ILE A 165 -17.45 -11.47 5.31
N VAL A 166 -16.70 -10.39 5.55
CA VAL A 166 -15.36 -10.19 5.04
C VAL A 166 -14.40 -9.92 6.17
N TYR A 167 -13.31 -10.69 6.21
CA TYR A 167 -12.17 -10.50 7.13
C TYR A 167 -10.97 -9.96 6.36
N ALA A 168 -10.16 -9.13 7.00
CA ALA A 168 -8.76 -9.02 6.61
C ALA A 168 -8.06 -10.35 6.91
N SER A 169 -7.27 -10.89 5.98
CA SER A 169 -6.72 -12.26 6.07
C SER A 169 -5.97 -12.52 7.38
N GLN A 170 -5.18 -11.57 7.83
CA GLN A 170 -4.40 -11.68 9.07
C GLN A 170 -5.26 -11.95 10.30
N TYR A 171 -6.45 -11.36 10.39
CA TYR A 171 -7.36 -11.52 11.53
C TYR A 171 -8.16 -12.82 11.45
N TYR A 172 -8.50 -13.27 10.25
CA TYR A 172 -9.15 -14.55 10.05
C TYR A 172 -8.31 -15.72 10.56
N TYR A 173 -7.02 -15.74 10.22
CA TYR A 173 -6.12 -16.79 10.67
C TYR A 173 -5.83 -16.73 12.17
N LEU A 174 -5.78 -15.55 12.76
CA LEU A 174 -5.68 -15.38 14.22
C LEU A 174 -6.91 -15.96 14.94
N GLU A 175 -8.11 -15.69 14.45
CA GLU A 175 -9.35 -16.22 15.01
C GLU A 175 -9.40 -17.75 14.92
N LEU A 176 -9.03 -18.33 13.78
CA LEU A 176 -8.91 -19.79 13.62
C LEU A 176 -7.91 -20.42 14.60
N SER A 177 -6.76 -19.79 14.80
CA SER A 177 -5.74 -20.26 15.74
C SER A 177 -6.28 -20.27 17.17
N THR A 178 -6.97 -19.22 17.57
CA THR A 178 -7.58 -19.09 18.90
C THR A 178 -8.68 -20.12 19.10
N ALA A 179 -9.55 -20.35 18.12
CA ALA A 179 -10.61 -21.35 18.16
C ALA A 179 -10.08 -22.79 18.24
N ARG A 180 -8.89 -23.06 17.69
CA ARG A 180 -8.24 -24.39 17.79
C ARG A 180 -7.55 -24.64 19.13
N MET A 181 -7.28 -23.59 19.91
CA MET A 181 -6.68 -23.67 21.23
C MET A 181 -7.70 -23.89 22.34
N LEU A 182 -8.99 -23.72 22.09
CA LEU A 182 -10.12 -24.01 23.01
C LEU A 182 -10.68 -25.37 22.73
#